data_fbc582a6365b3ee7379cb04aa22868cc
#
_entry.id   fbc582a6365b3ee7379cb04aa22868cc
#
_cell.length_a   1.000
_cell.length_b   1.000
_cell.length_c   1.000
_cell.angle_alpha   90.00
_cell.angle_beta   90.00
_cell.angle_gamma   90.00
#
_symmetry.space_group_name_H-M   'P 1'
#
loop_
_entity.id
_entity.type
_entity.pdbx_description
1 polymer ?
#
loop_
_entity_poly.entity_id
_entity_poly.type
_entity_poly.pdbx_seq_one_letter_code
_entity_poly.pdbx_strand_id
1 'polypeptide(L)'
;MEHYKVLLSIITRCVKLIKDRHGLYINIDSLPSDDADDAEVYELIKTDKSNDVFGLESAECNDRMSLIQPTAFHHIIEFHAMEHPFMCAKFSEYIHKKNNPESVEYHSYVEETVLAETYGVVLYRDQIVKIIHSISGIPEDVSTNIARYIHSDMKPELNVWRPVFIVGAQKNGYSEEKAEQMWEWINTEGEHVSNRMAEECHALTTYRCFWLKTYYPNEYKDALIPTINTTK
;
A
#
# COMPACT_ATOMS: atom_id res chain seq x y z
N MET A 1 -10.25 -13.53 -6.38
CA MET A 1 -9.26 -14.64 -6.40
C MET A 1 -8.93 -15.16 -7.80
N GLU A 2 -9.91 -15.32 -8.69
CA GLU A 2 -9.68 -15.88 -10.04
C GLU A 2 -8.86 -14.93 -10.94
N HIS A 3 -9.15 -13.64 -10.88
CA HIS A 3 -8.45 -12.59 -11.63
C HIS A 3 -6.96 -12.50 -11.23
N TYR A 4 -6.65 -12.55 -9.93
CA TYR A 4 -5.27 -12.57 -9.43
C TYR A 4 -4.46 -13.78 -9.97
N LYS A 5 -5.09 -14.95 -10.07
CA LYS A 5 -4.46 -16.15 -10.65
C LYS A 5 -4.15 -15.97 -12.14
N VAL A 6 -5.03 -15.30 -12.88
CA VAL A 6 -4.83 -15.02 -14.31
C VAL A 6 -3.59 -14.13 -14.49
N LEU A 7 -3.46 -13.08 -13.70
CA LEU A 7 -2.35 -12.11 -13.81
C LEU A 7 -1.00 -12.68 -13.37
N LEU A 8 -0.95 -13.47 -12.31
CA LEU A 8 0.26 -14.25 -11.97
C LEU A 8 0.64 -15.22 -13.10
N SER A 9 -0.35 -15.75 -13.82
CA SER A 9 -0.10 -16.60 -14.99
C SER A 9 0.52 -15.82 -16.15
N ILE A 10 0.25 -14.51 -16.29
CA ILE A 10 0.85 -13.64 -17.31
C ILE A 10 2.34 -13.48 -17.06
N ILE A 11 2.75 -13.15 -15.82
CA ILE A 11 4.16 -13.05 -15.45
C ILE A 11 4.89 -14.36 -15.77
N THR A 12 4.35 -15.49 -15.33
CA THR A 12 4.95 -16.81 -15.56
C THR A 12 5.08 -17.13 -17.04
N ARG A 13 4.05 -16.85 -17.85
CA ARG A 13 4.06 -17.05 -19.30
C ARG A 13 5.06 -16.13 -19.99
N CYS A 14 5.13 -14.87 -19.60
CA CYS A 14 6.06 -13.89 -20.15
C CYS A 14 7.51 -14.33 -19.91
N VAL A 15 7.87 -14.69 -18.67
CA VAL A 15 9.20 -15.21 -18.33
C VAL A 15 9.54 -16.48 -19.14
N LYS A 16 8.57 -17.36 -19.35
CA LYS A 16 8.75 -18.54 -20.21
C LYS A 16 9.02 -18.16 -21.67
N LEU A 17 8.26 -17.24 -22.22
CA LEU A 17 8.46 -16.73 -23.60
C LEU A 17 9.83 -16.10 -23.77
N ILE A 18 10.31 -15.32 -22.79
CA ILE A 18 11.65 -14.73 -22.79
C ILE A 18 12.71 -15.83 -22.84
N LYS A 19 12.59 -16.85 -21.99
CA LYS A 19 13.51 -18.01 -22.03
C LYS A 19 13.48 -18.71 -23.38
N ASP A 20 12.31 -19.00 -23.92
CA ASP A 20 12.15 -19.78 -25.16
C ASP A 20 12.65 -19.01 -26.39
N ARG A 21 12.52 -17.68 -26.43
CA ARG A 21 12.88 -16.82 -27.58
C ARG A 21 14.32 -16.31 -27.50
N HIS A 22 14.79 -15.96 -26.31
CA HIS A 22 16.06 -15.27 -26.14
C HIS A 22 17.10 -16.12 -25.39
N GLY A 23 16.74 -17.27 -24.84
CA GLY A 23 17.61 -18.11 -24.00
C GLY A 23 17.95 -17.49 -22.64
N LEU A 24 17.24 -16.42 -22.23
CA LEU A 24 17.49 -15.68 -21.00
C LEU A 24 16.70 -16.26 -19.84
N TYR A 25 17.34 -16.36 -18.67
CA TYR A 25 16.68 -16.74 -17.42
C TYR A 25 16.47 -15.50 -16.56
N ILE A 26 15.22 -15.08 -16.42
CA ILE A 26 14.84 -13.94 -15.57
C ILE A 26 14.45 -14.46 -14.19
N ASN A 27 15.17 -13.99 -13.16
CA ASN A 27 14.75 -14.18 -11.77
C ASN A 27 13.79 -13.07 -11.38
N ILE A 28 12.50 -13.26 -11.66
CA ILE A 28 11.47 -12.25 -11.40
C ILE A 28 11.29 -11.97 -9.90
N ASP A 29 11.69 -12.90 -9.03
CA ASP A 29 11.53 -12.75 -7.58
C ASP A 29 12.60 -11.84 -6.96
N SER A 30 13.68 -11.54 -7.70
CA SER A 30 14.67 -10.53 -7.29
C SER A 30 14.25 -9.09 -7.61
N LEU A 31 13.06 -8.85 -8.15
CA LEU A 31 12.56 -7.52 -8.51
C LEU A 31 11.47 -7.03 -7.56
N PRO A 32 11.48 -5.72 -7.21
CA PRO A 32 12.55 -4.75 -7.49
C PRO A 32 13.84 -5.14 -6.80
N SER A 33 14.99 -4.84 -7.40
CA SER A 33 16.28 -4.96 -6.73
C SER A 33 16.53 -3.73 -5.84
N ASP A 34 17.35 -3.88 -4.80
CA ASP A 34 17.70 -2.78 -3.87
C ASP A 34 18.37 -1.58 -4.56
N ASP A 35 18.92 -1.79 -5.76
CA ASP A 35 19.54 -0.75 -6.60
C ASP A 35 18.56 -0.08 -7.57
N ALA A 36 17.27 -0.36 -7.47
CA ALA A 36 16.33 -0.13 -8.54
C ALA A 36 15.50 1.14 -8.38
N ASP A 37 16.13 2.26 -8.56
CA ASP A 37 15.48 3.37 -9.23
C ASP A 37 15.52 3.08 -10.76
N ASP A 38 14.73 2.09 -11.19
CA ASP A 38 14.58 1.79 -12.61
C ASP A 38 13.68 2.86 -13.24
N ALA A 39 14.31 3.96 -13.62
CA ALA A 39 13.65 5.15 -14.13
C ALA A 39 12.72 4.84 -15.32
N GLU A 40 13.11 3.92 -16.20
CA GLU A 40 12.33 3.54 -17.37
C GLU A 40 11.03 2.86 -16.99
N VAL A 41 11.05 1.98 -15.97
CA VAL A 41 9.86 1.32 -15.45
C VAL A 41 8.92 2.35 -14.82
N TYR A 42 9.45 3.26 -13.98
CA TYR A 42 8.62 4.30 -13.37
C TYR A 42 8.03 5.27 -14.39
N GLU A 43 8.77 5.62 -15.47
CA GLU A 43 8.21 6.43 -16.55
C GLU A 43 7.06 5.72 -17.27
N LEU A 44 7.18 4.40 -17.49
CA LEU A 44 6.06 3.64 -18.05
C LEU A 44 4.87 3.59 -17.10
N ILE A 45 5.09 3.38 -15.79
CA ILE A 45 4.01 3.37 -14.78
C ILE A 45 3.22 4.68 -14.79
N LYS A 46 3.90 5.82 -14.96
CA LYS A 46 3.26 7.16 -14.98
C LYS A 46 2.39 7.39 -16.21
N THR A 47 2.72 6.77 -17.34
CA THR A 47 2.18 7.13 -18.65
C THR A 47 1.30 6.05 -19.29
N ASP A 48 1.39 4.81 -18.84
CA ASP A 48 0.64 3.69 -19.42
C ASP A 48 -0.87 3.79 -19.13
N LYS A 49 -1.66 3.50 -20.16
CA LYS A 49 -3.14 3.54 -20.12
C LYS A 49 -3.77 2.26 -20.70
N SER A 50 -3.02 1.17 -20.74
CA SER A 50 -3.44 -0.04 -21.46
C SER A 50 -4.44 -0.90 -20.73
N ASN A 51 -4.64 -0.72 -19.41
CA ASN A 51 -5.51 -1.53 -18.56
C ASN A 51 -5.15 -3.03 -18.52
N ASP A 52 -3.92 -3.40 -18.78
CA ASP A 52 -3.44 -4.77 -18.88
C ASP A 52 -2.44 -5.16 -17.78
N VAL A 53 -2.27 -4.30 -16.78
CA VAL A 53 -1.41 -4.51 -15.63
C VAL A 53 -2.25 -4.73 -14.38
N PHE A 54 -1.77 -5.60 -13.48
CA PHE A 54 -2.41 -5.88 -12.19
C PHE A 54 -2.61 -4.60 -11.37
N GLY A 55 -3.83 -4.40 -10.86
CA GLY A 55 -4.24 -3.23 -10.09
C GLY A 55 -4.53 -1.99 -10.95
N LEU A 56 -4.33 -2.07 -12.26
CA LEU A 56 -4.52 -0.96 -13.21
C LEU A 56 -5.42 -1.37 -14.37
N GLU A 57 -6.46 -2.18 -14.07
CA GLU A 57 -7.37 -2.75 -15.06
C GLU A 57 -8.47 -1.76 -15.51
N SER A 58 -8.49 -0.54 -14.96
CA SER A 58 -9.44 0.50 -15.34
C SER A 58 -8.75 1.83 -15.66
N ALA A 59 -9.41 2.65 -16.48
CA ALA A 59 -8.92 4.00 -16.77
C ALA A 59 -8.78 4.86 -15.50
N GLU A 60 -9.70 4.69 -14.54
CA GLU A 60 -9.67 5.41 -13.27
C GLU A 60 -8.43 5.05 -12.43
N CYS A 61 -8.09 3.76 -12.31
CA CYS A 61 -6.88 3.31 -11.60
C CYS A 61 -5.62 3.85 -12.28
N ASN A 62 -5.56 3.82 -13.62
CA ASN A 62 -4.44 4.37 -14.39
C ASN A 62 -4.29 5.89 -14.19
N ASP A 63 -5.40 6.63 -14.15
CA ASP A 63 -5.38 8.06 -13.93
C ASP A 63 -4.90 8.38 -12.50
N ARG A 64 -5.36 7.64 -11.48
CA ARG A 64 -4.87 7.78 -10.11
C ARG A 64 -3.39 7.45 -9.98
N MET A 65 -2.91 6.35 -10.58
CA MET A 65 -1.49 6.01 -10.59
C MET A 65 -0.66 7.12 -11.24
N SER A 66 -1.14 7.68 -12.35
CA SER A 66 -0.47 8.80 -13.01
C SER A 66 -0.41 10.05 -12.13
N LEU A 67 -1.43 10.33 -11.31
CA LEU A 67 -1.42 11.46 -10.37
C LEU A 67 -0.42 11.27 -9.22
N ILE A 68 -0.18 10.04 -8.79
CA ILE A 68 0.84 9.74 -7.75
C ILE A 68 2.24 10.10 -8.24
N GLN A 69 2.51 10.01 -9.55
CA GLN A 69 3.86 10.22 -10.12
C GLN A 69 4.91 9.37 -9.40
N PRO A 70 4.80 8.04 -9.43
CA PRO A 70 5.67 7.17 -8.64
C PRO A 70 7.11 7.30 -9.10
N THR A 71 8.03 7.39 -8.13
CA THR A 71 9.48 7.44 -8.32
C THR A 71 10.22 6.39 -7.49
N ALA A 72 9.47 5.67 -6.63
CA ALA A 72 10.01 4.63 -5.78
C ALA A 72 8.94 3.56 -5.51
N PHE A 73 9.37 2.38 -5.11
CA PHE A 73 8.48 1.23 -4.95
C PHE A 73 7.37 1.46 -3.91
N HIS A 74 7.68 2.18 -2.82
CA HIS A 74 6.67 2.50 -1.80
C HIS A 74 5.47 3.28 -2.34
N HIS A 75 5.64 4.14 -3.36
CA HIS A 75 4.52 4.84 -3.99
C HIS A 75 3.50 3.89 -4.65
N ILE A 76 3.96 2.73 -5.14
CA ILE A 76 3.07 1.70 -5.69
C ILE A 76 2.32 0.97 -4.56
N ILE A 77 2.98 0.75 -3.41
CA ILE A 77 2.34 0.17 -2.21
C ILE A 77 1.24 1.10 -1.70
N GLU A 78 1.54 2.39 -1.61
CA GLU A 78 0.60 3.43 -1.17
C GLU A 78 -0.58 3.56 -2.12
N PHE A 79 -0.35 3.45 -3.44
CA PHE A 79 -1.42 3.37 -4.43
C PHE A 79 -2.38 2.22 -4.11
N HIS A 80 -1.88 1.01 -3.96
CA HIS A 80 -2.73 -0.14 -3.66
C HIS A 80 -3.48 0.00 -2.33
N ALA A 81 -2.85 0.57 -1.30
CA ALA A 81 -3.52 0.84 -0.03
C ALA A 81 -4.72 1.78 -0.18
N MET A 82 -4.66 2.74 -1.12
CA MET A 82 -5.71 3.71 -1.39
C MET A 82 -6.76 3.23 -2.42
N GLU A 83 -6.52 2.13 -3.13
CA GLU A 83 -7.51 1.55 -4.05
C GLU A 83 -8.65 0.81 -3.32
N HIS A 84 -8.50 0.57 -2.02
CA HIS A 84 -9.61 0.04 -1.23
C HIS A 84 -10.76 1.06 -1.18
N PRO A 85 -12.03 0.66 -1.41
CA PRO A 85 -13.16 1.58 -1.58
C PRO A 85 -13.30 2.65 -0.49
N PHE A 86 -13.03 2.29 0.77
CA PHE A 86 -13.09 3.23 1.90
C PHE A 86 -11.89 4.16 2.00
N MET A 87 -10.77 3.82 1.35
CA MET A 87 -9.54 4.61 1.37
C MET A 87 -9.44 5.58 0.18
N CYS A 88 -10.26 5.40 -0.86
CA CYS A 88 -10.27 6.29 -2.02
C CYS A 88 -10.51 7.77 -1.64
N ALA A 89 -11.24 8.04 -0.57
CA ALA A 89 -11.46 9.40 -0.08
C ALA A 89 -10.17 10.08 0.38
N LYS A 90 -9.18 9.32 0.85
CA LYS A 90 -7.87 9.84 1.30
C LYS A 90 -6.92 10.15 0.14
N PHE A 91 -7.22 9.71 -1.07
CA PHE A 91 -6.34 9.86 -2.22
C PHE A 91 -6.02 11.33 -2.51
N SER A 92 -7.02 12.20 -2.52
CA SER A 92 -6.82 13.64 -2.78
C SER A 92 -5.99 14.30 -1.69
N GLU A 93 -6.20 13.93 -0.43
CA GLU A 93 -5.41 14.40 0.71
C GLU A 93 -3.94 13.95 0.58
N TYR A 94 -3.73 12.68 0.28
CA TYR A 94 -2.40 12.11 0.07
C TYR A 94 -1.64 12.86 -1.05
N ILE A 95 -2.27 13.04 -2.23
CA ILE A 95 -1.64 13.76 -3.35
C ILE A 95 -1.33 15.20 -2.97
N HIS A 96 -2.24 15.89 -2.28
CA HIS A 96 -1.99 17.27 -1.83
C HIS A 96 -0.78 17.35 -0.90
N LYS A 97 -0.74 16.53 0.15
CA LYS A 97 0.33 16.52 1.14
C LYS A 97 1.68 16.05 0.56
N LYS A 98 1.67 15.04 -0.33
CA LYS A 98 2.86 14.59 -1.05
C LYS A 98 3.50 15.71 -1.87
N ASN A 99 2.67 16.51 -2.56
CA ASN A 99 3.14 17.60 -3.41
C ASN A 99 3.43 18.90 -2.64
N ASN A 100 2.96 19.02 -1.41
CA ASN A 100 3.14 20.18 -0.54
C ASN A 100 3.52 19.71 0.88
N PRO A 101 4.73 19.18 1.08
CA PRO A 101 5.15 18.63 2.39
C PRO A 101 5.04 19.62 3.54
N GLU A 102 5.16 20.92 3.25
CA GLU A 102 5.00 22.00 4.22
C GLU A 102 3.55 22.18 4.72
N SER A 103 2.59 21.58 4.04
CA SER A 103 1.16 21.62 4.45
C SER A 103 0.81 20.50 5.44
N VAL A 104 1.76 19.60 5.73
CA VAL A 104 1.51 18.48 6.65
C VAL A 104 1.58 18.96 8.08
N GLU A 105 0.47 18.86 8.78
CA GLU A 105 0.39 19.16 10.20
C GLU A 105 0.33 17.86 11.01
N TYR A 106 1.19 17.78 12.05
CA TYR A 106 1.19 16.66 12.98
C TYR A 106 0.76 17.11 14.36
N HIS A 107 -0.11 16.37 15.01
CA HIS A 107 -0.61 16.67 16.35
C HIS A 107 0.38 16.27 17.45
N SER A 108 1.36 15.44 17.10
CA SER A 108 2.40 15.00 18.04
C SER A 108 3.66 14.55 17.30
N TYR A 109 4.80 14.53 18.01
CA TYR A 109 6.05 13.96 17.50
C TYR A 109 5.91 12.47 17.11
N VAL A 110 5.04 11.73 17.79
CA VAL A 110 4.75 10.33 17.47
C VAL A 110 4.11 10.20 16.09
N GLU A 111 3.12 11.04 15.79
CA GLU A 111 2.49 11.07 14.47
C GLU A 111 3.51 11.40 13.38
N GLU A 112 4.32 12.45 13.58
CA GLU A 112 5.37 12.82 12.63
C GLU A 112 6.30 11.63 12.37
N THR A 113 6.79 10.97 13.44
CA THR A 113 7.72 9.84 13.30
C THR A 113 7.10 8.66 12.55
N VAL A 114 5.82 8.37 12.77
CA VAL A 114 5.15 7.19 12.20
C VAL A 114 4.59 7.47 10.82
N LEU A 115 4.10 8.68 10.56
CA LEU A 115 3.37 9.03 9.35
C LEU A 115 4.18 9.82 8.32
N ALA A 116 5.44 10.18 8.62
CA ALA A 116 6.29 10.92 7.67
C ALA A 116 6.44 10.16 6.33
N GLU A 117 6.56 8.84 6.39
CA GLU A 117 6.68 7.99 5.20
C GLU A 117 5.44 8.06 4.27
N THR A 118 4.26 8.39 4.82
CA THR A 118 2.98 8.49 4.09
C THR A 118 2.43 9.91 4.09
N TYR A 119 3.30 10.91 4.21
CA TYR A 119 2.98 12.34 4.16
C TYR A 119 1.87 12.74 5.16
N GLY A 120 1.89 12.14 6.36
CA GLY A 120 0.89 12.41 7.40
C GLY A 120 -0.48 11.76 7.18
N VAL A 121 -0.62 10.85 6.22
CA VAL A 121 -1.86 10.11 5.98
C VAL A 121 -1.75 8.72 6.58
N VAL A 122 -2.74 8.32 7.37
CA VAL A 122 -2.79 6.95 7.92
C VAL A 122 -3.28 6.00 6.82
N LEU A 123 -2.40 5.13 6.34
CA LEU A 123 -2.69 4.16 5.29
C LEU A 123 -2.71 2.72 5.82
N TYR A 124 -1.90 2.42 6.84
CA TYR A 124 -1.64 1.04 7.24
C TYR A 124 -1.96 0.78 8.72
N ARG A 125 -2.38 -0.45 9.00
CA ARG A 125 -2.69 -0.89 10.36
C ARG A 125 -1.48 -0.84 11.29
N ASP A 126 -0.30 -1.13 10.81
CA ASP A 126 0.94 -1.06 11.59
C ASP A 126 1.25 0.37 12.07
N GLN A 127 0.85 1.40 11.33
CA GLN A 127 0.95 2.79 11.79
C GLN A 127 0.06 3.03 13.02
N ILE A 128 -1.17 2.55 13.01
CA ILE A 128 -2.07 2.62 14.19
C ILE A 128 -1.48 1.87 15.39
N VAL A 129 -0.92 0.68 15.18
CA VAL A 129 -0.25 -0.10 16.24
C VAL A 129 0.89 0.69 16.86
N LYS A 130 1.77 1.27 16.03
CA LYS A 130 2.92 2.07 16.49
C LYS A 130 2.47 3.31 17.27
N ILE A 131 1.44 4.00 16.79
CA ILE A 131 0.88 5.20 17.44
C ILE A 131 0.29 4.84 18.82
N ILE A 132 -0.53 3.79 18.91
CA ILE A 132 -1.09 3.33 20.20
C ILE A 132 0.03 3.00 21.17
N HIS A 133 1.00 2.19 20.75
CA HIS A 133 2.13 1.79 21.57
C HIS A 133 2.93 3.01 22.08
N SER A 134 3.32 3.90 21.17
CA SER A 134 4.20 5.03 21.50
C SER A 134 3.52 6.08 22.39
N ILE A 135 2.22 6.31 22.21
CA ILE A 135 1.48 7.27 23.03
C ILE A 135 1.16 6.72 24.41
N SER A 136 0.68 5.48 24.50
CA SER A 136 0.13 4.94 25.74
C SER A 136 1.07 4.00 26.50
N GLY A 137 2.16 3.52 25.87
CA GLY A 137 3.01 2.48 26.45
C GLY A 137 2.35 1.09 26.49
N ILE A 138 1.19 0.91 25.88
CA ILE A 138 0.57 -0.42 25.74
C ILE A 138 1.50 -1.30 24.90
N PRO A 139 1.79 -2.55 25.30
CA PRO A 139 2.65 -3.45 24.54
C PRO A 139 2.19 -3.61 23.07
N GLU A 140 3.14 -3.78 22.15
CA GLU A 140 2.86 -3.77 20.72
C GLU A 140 1.94 -4.91 20.27
N ASP A 141 2.06 -6.10 20.86
CA ASP A 141 1.19 -7.25 20.63
C ASP A 141 -0.26 -6.97 21.06
N VAL A 142 -0.45 -6.24 22.16
CA VAL A 142 -1.76 -5.78 22.63
C VAL A 142 -2.28 -4.66 21.72
N SER A 143 -1.44 -3.70 21.35
CA SER A 143 -1.78 -2.62 20.40
C SER A 143 -2.22 -3.18 19.06
N THR A 144 -1.64 -4.30 18.60
CA THR A 144 -2.07 -5.03 17.40
C THR A 144 -3.50 -5.56 17.55
N ASN A 145 -3.89 -6.07 18.72
CA ASN A 145 -5.26 -6.49 18.95
C ASN A 145 -6.22 -5.31 18.98
N ILE A 146 -5.83 -4.19 19.60
CA ILE A 146 -6.65 -2.96 19.61
C ILE A 146 -6.87 -2.45 18.18
N ALA A 147 -5.83 -2.36 17.37
CA ALA A 147 -5.95 -1.95 15.96
C ALA A 147 -6.87 -2.88 15.14
N ARG A 148 -6.89 -4.19 15.47
CA ARG A 148 -7.83 -5.14 14.87
C ARG A 148 -9.27 -4.88 15.33
N TYR A 149 -9.49 -4.55 16.60
CA TYR A 149 -10.82 -4.21 17.12
C TYR A 149 -11.35 -2.93 16.47
N ILE A 150 -10.50 -1.92 16.26
CA ILE A 150 -10.85 -0.69 15.53
C ILE A 150 -11.30 -1.04 14.12
N HIS A 151 -10.48 -1.76 13.36
CA HIS A 151 -10.77 -2.16 11.98
C HIS A 151 -12.06 -3.00 11.85
N SER A 152 -12.43 -3.76 12.87
CA SER A 152 -13.63 -4.61 12.89
C SER A 152 -14.83 -3.97 13.61
N ASP A 153 -14.74 -2.70 14.00
CA ASP A 153 -15.76 -1.93 14.76
C ASP A 153 -16.25 -2.68 16.02
N MET A 154 -15.31 -3.31 16.74
CA MET A 154 -15.62 -4.07 17.97
C MET A 154 -15.70 -3.12 19.17
N LYS A 155 -16.78 -2.35 19.25
CA LYS A 155 -17.00 -1.31 20.28
C LYS A 155 -16.91 -1.81 21.75
N PRO A 156 -17.44 -2.99 22.12
CA PRO A 156 -17.31 -3.47 23.49
C PRO A 156 -15.85 -3.62 23.92
N GLU A 157 -15.00 -4.18 23.07
CA GLU A 157 -13.58 -4.37 23.32
C GLU A 157 -12.85 -3.04 23.40
N LEU A 158 -13.17 -2.10 22.49
CA LEU A 158 -12.59 -0.75 22.47
C LEU A 158 -12.93 0.03 23.76
N ASN A 159 -14.12 -0.12 24.29
CA ASN A 159 -14.51 0.51 25.56
C ASN A 159 -13.67 0.02 26.74
N VAL A 160 -13.18 -1.20 26.72
CA VAL A 160 -12.24 -1.73 27.74
C VAL A 160 -10.85 -1.09 27.61
N TRP A 161 -10.38 -0.86 26.40
CA TRP A 161 -9.04 -0.35 26.15
C TRP A 161 -8.92 1.17 26.23
N ARG A 162 -10.01 1.92 25.99
CA ARG A 162 -9.99 3.38 26.07
C ARG A 162 -9.41 3.92 27.38
N PRO A 163 -9.89 3.52 28.58
CA PRO A 163 -9.31 4.03 29.82
C PRO A 163 -7.86 3.61 30.02
N VAL A 164 -7.46 2.43 29.55
CA VAL A 164 -6.07 1.97 29.61
C VAL A 164 -5.16 2.86 28.77
N PHE A 165 -5.60 3.19 27.54
CA PHE A 165 -4.89 4.09 26.65
C PHE A 165 -4.73 5.49 27.28
N ILE A 166 -5.83 6.08 27.80
CA ILE A 166 -5.83 7.41 28.42
C ILE A 166 -4.83 7.47 29.59
N VAL A 167 -4.92 6.50 30.52
CA VAL A 167 -4.01 6.44 31.68
C VAL A 167 -2.55 6.27 31.24
N GLY A 168 -2.31 5.46 30.22
CA GLY A 168 -0.97 5.28 29.66
C GLY A 168 -0.42 6.56 29.04
N ALA A 169 -1.23 7.24 28.23
CA ALA A 169 -0.88 8.51 27.60
C ALA A 169 -0.57 9.61 28.64
N GLN A 170 -1.37 9.69 29.71
CA GLN A 170 -1.10 10.63 30.82
C GLN A 170 0.26 10.38 31.50
N LYS A 171 0.64 9.10 31.68
CA LYS A 171 1.96 8.74 32.22
C LYS A 171 3.11 9.18 31.29
N ASN A 172 2.83 9.25 29.99
CA ASN A 172 3.78 9.70 28.97
C ASN A 172 3.69 11.21 28.70
N GLY A 173 3.02 11.97 29.57
CA GLY A 173 3.01 13.44 29.57
C GLY A 173 1.89 14.11 28.77
N TYR A 174 0.94 13.35 28.24
CA TYR A 174 -0.25 13.91 27.57
C TYR A 174 -1.29 14.36 28.62
N SER A 175 -2.00 15.46 28.35
CA SER A 175 -3.19 15.79 29.16
C SER A 175 -4.32 14.79 28.87
N GLU A 176 -5.25 14.64 29.83
CA GLU A 176 -6.43 13.78 29.64
C GLU A 176 -7.22 14.18 28.38
N GLU A 177 -7.46 15.47 28.20
CA GLU A 177 -8.15 16.00 27.03
C GLU A 177 -7.45 15.62 25.72
N LYS A 178 -6.11 15.76 25.68
CA LYS A 178 -5.33 15.41 24.49
C LYS A 178 -5.33 13.89 24.24
N ALA A 179 -5.25 13.09 25.29
CA ALA A 179 -5.31 11.63 25.18
C ALA A 179 -6.68 11.18 24.65
N GLU A 180 -7.79 11.80 25.08
CA GLU A 180 -9.13 11.56 24.56
C GLU A 180 -9.22 11.92 23.07
N GLN A 181 -8.76 13.08 22.67
CA GLN A 181 -8.72 13.49 21.26
C GLN A 181 -7.93 12.51 20.39
N MET A 182 -6.76 12.06 20.90
CA MET A 182 -5.93 11.08 20.21
C MET A 182 -6.63 9.72 20.08
N TRP A 183 -7.34 9.27 21.12
CA TRP A 183 -8.10 8.03 21.06
C TRP A 183 -9.20 8.08 20.00
N GLU A 184 -9.98 9.15 19.97
CA GLU A 184 -11.06 9.34 18.97
C GLU A 184 -10.46 9.40 17.55
N TRP A 185 -9.37 10.15 17.37
CA TRP A 185 -8.68 10.24 16.09
C TRP A 185 -8.16 8.86 15.62
N ILE A 186 -7.49 8.09 16.51
CA ILE A 186 -7.00 6.75 16.21
C ILE A 186 -8.16 5.82 15.75
N ASN A 187 -9.31 5.90 16.41
CA ASN A 187 -10.46 5.09 16.04
C ASN A 187 -11.00 5.48 14.65
N THR A 188 -11.11 6.77 14.39
CA THR A 188 -11.59 7.27 13.08
C THR A 188 -10.64 6.90 11.96
N GLU A 189 -9.34 7.16 12.14
CA GLU A 189 -8.34 6.92 11.10
C GLU A 189 -8.04 5.42 10.89
N GLY A 190 -8.16 4.62 11.95
CA GLY A 190 -7.83 3.20 11.93
C GLY A 190 -8.92 2.27 11.40
N GLU A 191 -10.13 2.76 11.16
CA GLU A 191 -11.27 1.91 10.79
C GLU A 191 -11.07 1.19 9.45
N HIS A 192 -10.48 1.85 8.46
CA HIS A 192 -10.41 1.35 7.09
C HIS A 192 -8.99 1.14 6.55
N VAL A 193 -7.99 1.17 7.42
CA VAL A 193 -6.59 1.03 7.03
C VAL A 193 -6.24 -0.33 6.43
N SER A 194 -5.33 -0.32 5.48
CA SER A 194 -4.88 -1.51 4.77
C SER A 194 -3.87 -2.35 5.58
N ASN A 195 -3.69 -3.59 5.14
CA ASN A 195 -2.60 -4.44 5.60
C ASN A 195 -1.37 -4.22 4.69
N ARG A 196 -0.35 -3.52 5.19
CA ARG A 196 0.87 -3.19 4.43
C ARG A 196 1.45 -4.39 3.67
N MET A 197 1.59 -5.55 4.32
CA MET A 197 2.15 -6.75 3.70
C MET A 197 1.33 -7.22 2.49
N ALA A 198 0.00 -7.10 2.55
CA ALA A 198 -0.87 -7.45 1.43
C ALA A 198 -0.67 -6.48 0.26
N GLU A 199 -0.57 -5.18 0.56
CA GLU A 199 -0.36 -4.16 -0.47
C GLU A 199 1.04 -4.22 -1.08
N GLU A 200 2.07 -4.62 -0.31
CA GLU A 200 3.40 -4.93 -0.84
C GLU A 200 3.35 -6.08 -1.86
N CYS A 201 2.61 -7.15 -1.57
CA CYS A 201 2.42 -8.26 -2.53
C CYS A 201 1.73 -7.79 -3.82
N HIS A 202 0.74 -6.91 -3.72
CA HIS A 202 0.06 -6.31 -4.86
C HIS A 202 1.03 -5.44 -5.66
N ALA A 203 1.75 -4.56 -4.99
CA ALA A 203 2.74 -3.66 -5.60
C ALA A 203 3.86 -4.43 -6.32
N LEU A 204 4.35 -5.53 -5.73
CA LEU A 204 5.33 -6.42 -6.38
C LEU A 204 4.80 -6.97 -7.69
N THR A 205 3.54 -7.39 -7.72
CA THR A 205 2.91 -7.93 -8.93
C THR A 205 2.79 -6.83 -9.99
N THR A 206 2.33 -5.64 -9.62
CA THR A 206 2.22 -4.46 -10.50
C THR A 206 3.59 -4.08 -11.07
N TYR A 207 4.61 -3.94 -10.21
CA TYR A 207 5.96 -3.56 -10.63
C TYR A 207 6.55 -4.58 -11.60
N ARG A 208 6.45 -5.88 -11.30
CA ARG A 208 6.95 -6.96 -12.16
C ARG A 208 6.27 -6.98 -13.53
N CYS A 209 4.98 -6.69 -13.61
CA CYS A 209 4.27 -6.52 -14.87
C CYS A 209 4.86 -5.36 -15.67
N PHE A 210 5.05 -4.20 -15.07
CA PHE A 210 5.65 -3.04 -15.73
C PHE A 210 7.10 -3.28 -16.15
N TRP A 211 7.91 -3.95 -15.32
CA TRP A 211 9.27 -4.32 -15.66
C TRP A 211 9.30 -5.21 -16.91
N LEU A 212 8.46 -6.25 -16.95
CA LEU A 212 8.35 -7.13 -18.12
C LEU A 212 7.85 -6.37 -19.35
N LYS A 213 6.91 -5.46 -19.17
CA LYS A 213 6.36 -4.64 -20.25
C LYS A 213 7.36 -3.63 -20.80
N THR A 214 8.24 -3.09 -19.94
CA THR A 214 9.30 -2.17 -20.33
C THR A 214 10.38 -2.88 -21.16
N TYR A 215 10.90 -4.00 -20.65
CA TYR A 215 12.07 -4.65 -21.25
C TYR A 215 11.73 -5.74 -22.26
N TYR A 216 10.53 -6.32 -22.20
CA TYR A 216 10.05 -7.43 -23.04
C TYR A 216 8.61 -7.20 -23.52
N PRO A 217 8.34 -6.06 -24.21
CA PRO A 217 6.97 -5.66 -24.56
C PRO A 217 6.24 -6.66 -25.47
N ASN A 218 6.96 -7.33 -26.37
CA ASN A 218 6.39 -8.32 -27.26
C ASN A 218 5.98 -9.59 -26.52
N GLU A 219 6.86 -10.08 -25.64
CA GLU A 219 6.62 -11.25 -24.80
C GLU A 219 5.49 -10.98 -23.80
N TYR A 220 5.44 -9.78 -23.23
CA TYR A 220 4.36 -9.37 -22.35
C TYR A 220 3.01 -9.36 -23.08
N LYS A 221 2.95 -8.73 -24.25
CA LYS A 221 1.75 -8.70 -25.11
C LYS A 221 1.27 -10.10 -25.48
N ASP A 222 2.18 -10.99 -25.87
CA ASP A 222 1.83 -12.37 -26.24
C ASP A 222 1.40 -13.17 -25.00
N ALA A 223 1.92 -12.86 -23.82
CA ALA A 223 1.50 -13.50 -22.57
C ALA A 223 0.08 -13.11 -22.12
N LEU A 224 -0.44 -11.97 -22.56
CA LEU A 224 -1.83 -11.56 -22.30
C LEU A 224 -2.84 -12.44 -23.03
N ILE A 225 -2.46 -13.01 -24.19
CA ILE A 225 -3.36 -13.85 -24.97
C ILE A 225 -3.58 -15.16 -24.22
N PRO A 226 -4.83 -15.51 -23.85
CA PRO A 226 -5.11 -16.81 -23.24
C PRO A 226 -4.63 -17.92 -24.17
N THR A 227 -3.78 -18.83 -23.67
CA THR A 227 -3.47 -20.03 -24.42
C THR A 227 -4.75 -20.83 -24.52
N ILE A 228 -5.36 -20.83 -25.70
CA ILE A 228 -6.47 -21.76 -26.00
C ILE A 228 -5.83 -23.14 -25.86
N ASN A 229 -6.12 -23.84 -24.76
CA ASN A 229 -5.73 -25.23 -24.58
C ASN A 229 -6.43 -26.02 -25.71
N THR A 230 -5.72 -26.22 -26.80
CA THR A 230 -6.04 -27.29 -27.76
C THR A 230 -5.71 -28.61 -27.07
N THR A 231 -6.57 -29.04 -26.15
CA THR A 231 -6.65 -30.43 -25.77
C THR A 231 -7.20 -31.18 -26.97
N LYS A 232 -6.29 -31.84 -27.71
CA LYS A 232 -6.62 -33.01 -28.53
C LYS A 232 -6.59 -34.24 -27.67
#